data_09ad54645a7a6d0d9f8001e0577d1cf4
#
_entry.id   09ad54645a7a6d0d9f8001e0577d1cf4
#
_cell.length_a   1.000
_cell.length_b   1.000
_cell.length_c   1.000
_cell.angle_alpha   90.00
_cell.angle_beta   90.00
_cell.angle_gamma   90.00
#
_symmetry.space_group_name_H-M   'P 1'
#
loop_
_entity.id
_entity.type
_entity.pdbx_description
1 polymer ?
#
loop_
_entity_poly.entity_id
_entity_poly.type
_entity_poly.pdbx_seq_one_letter_code
_entity_poly.pdbx_strand_id
1 'polypeptide(L)'
;MTSPSLIDWNTVYEGLNNRGYAVIPEVLSTQECIHLSTMYDDPQLYRNTINMQRYRFGQGEYKYFNYPLPPLVQSMREMFYTPLSGLANTWMESLRTAIYYPKWHDEFVAQCKANAQTRPTPLILRYEAGGYNTLHQDLYGNIFFPFQVLIVLSQVGKDHRGGEFVLTSQVPRAQSKAQVLQPSQGAAVIFTTNFRPVKGSRGFYKATMKHGISEVSDGIRYALGIIFHDAA
;
A
#
# COMPACT_ATOMS: atom_id res chain seq x y z
N MET A 1 9.24 6.19 14.74
CA MET A 1 9.18 5.04 13.79
C MET A 1 9.78 3.80 14.46
N THR A 2 9.08 2.68 14.38
CA THR A 2 9.57 1.38 14.87
C THR A 2 10.81 0.96 14.09
N SER A 3 11.85 0.45 14.79
CA SER A 3 13.04 -0.08 14.11
C SER A 3 12.69 -1.34 13.29
N PRO A 4 13.23 -1.49 12.07
CA PRO A 4 13.02 -2.69 11.24
C PRO A 4 13.37 -4.00 11.95
N SER A 5 14.31 -3.95 12.90
CA SER A 5 14.75 -5.10 13.70
C SER A 5 13.71 -5.58 14.73
N LEU A 6 12.68 -4.78 15.01
CA LEU A 6 11.59 -5.13 15.93
C LEU A 6 10.37 -5.74 15.21
N ILE A 7 10.38 -5.78 13.88
CA ILE A 7 9.30 -6.37 13.08
C ILE A 7 9.55 -7.87 12.95
N ASP A 8 8.58 -8.67 13.37
CA ASP A 8 8.58 -10.12 13.10
C ASP A 8 8.21 -10.40 11.63
N TRP A 9 9.23 -10.40 10.78
CA TRP A 9 9.07 -10.65 9.35
C TRP A 9 8.55 -12.03 9.03
N ASN A 10 8.75 -13.05 9.88
CA ASN A 10 8.20 -14.38 9.66
C ASN A 10 6.67 -14.35 9.73
N THR A 11 6.11 -13.71 10.75
CA THR A 11 4.65 -13.49 10.85
C THR A 11 4.11 -12.66 9.68
N VAL A 12 4.86 -11.65 9.21
CA VAL A 12 4.49 -10.86 8.03
C VAL A 12 4.45 -11.73 6.78
N TYR A 13 5.47 -12.54 6.53
CA TYR A 13 5.53 -13.43 5.36
C TYR A 13 4.43 -14.49 5.38
N GLU A 14 4.13 -15.08 6.53
CA GLU A 14 3.01 -16.00 6.68
C GLU A 14 1.68 -15.32 6.36
N GLY A 15 1.46 -14.11 6.85
CA GLY A 15 0.26 -13.31 6.55
C GLY A 15 0.11 -13.06 5.06
N LEU A 16 1.17 -12.59 4.39
CA LEU A 16 1.18 -12.32 2.96
C LEU A 16 0.94 -13.59 2.13
N ASN A 17 1.62 -14.70 2.46
CA ASN A 17 1.46 -15.96 1.75
C ASN A 17 0.05 -16.55 1.89
N ASN A 18 -0.52 -16.52 3.09
CA ASN A 18 -1.79 -17.18 3.40
C ASN A 18 -3.01 -16.32 3.04
N ARG A 19 -2.93 -15.00 3.27
CA ARG A 19 -4.08 -14.09 3.19
C ARG A 19 -3.90 -12.96 2.16
N GLY A 20 -2.64 -12.68 1.75
CA GLY A 20 -2.30 -11.55 0.88
C GLY A 20 -2.14 -10.22 1.62
N TYR A 21 -2.15 -10.26 2.96
CA TYR A 21 -1.86 -9.09 3.80
C TYR A 21 -1.29 -9.48 5.17
N ALA A 22 -0.62 -8.52 5.79
CA ALA A 22 -0.19 -8.57 7.18
C ALA A 22 -0.38 -7.20 7.83
N VAL A 23 -0.64 -7.17 9.13
CA VAL A 23 -0.77 -5.92 9.92
C VAL A 23 0.37 -5.87 10.92
N ILE A 24 1.09 -4.76 10.94
CA ILE A 24 2.15 -4.47 11.90
C ILE A 24 1.65 -3.31 12.76
N PRO A 25 1.44 -3.52 14.07
CA PRO A 25 1.02 -2.45 14.97
C PRO A 25 2.15 -1.45 15.19
N GLU A 26 1.79 -0.22 15.53
CA GLU A 26 2.69 0.80 16.09
C GLU A 26 3.98 1.07 15.29
N VAL A 27 3.89 1.06 13.95
CA VAL A 27 5.02 1.41 13.07
C VAL A 27 5.38 2.88 13.22
N LEU A 28 4.38 3.74 13.35
CA LEU A 28 4.54 5.15 13.65
C LEU A 28 3.91 5.50 15.00
N SER A 29 4.57 6.41 15.72
CA SER A 29 3.98 7.06 16.90
C SER A 29 2.83 7.99 16.51
N THR A 30 1.97 8.32 17.46
CA THR A 30 0.90 9.31 17.26
C THR A 30 1.43 10.66 16.75
N GLN A 31 2.57 11.12 17.26
CA GLN A 31 3.18 12.38 16.82
C GLN A 31 3.65 12.33 15.37
N GLU A 32 4.24 11.22 14.92
CA GLU A 32 4.63 11.03 13.52
C GLU A 32 3.39 10.96 12.60
N CYS A 33 2.31 10.32 13.07
CA CYS A 33 1.04 10.31 12.33
C CYS A 33 0.45 11.71 12.16
N ILE A 34 0.42 12.50 13.23
CA ILE A 34 -0.04 13.91 13.20
C ILE A 34 0.85 14.73 12.25
N HIS A 35 2.17 14.60 12.37
CA HIS A 35 3.11 15.31 11.50
C HIS A 35 2.87 15.00 10.01
N LEU A 36 2.71 13.73 9.64
CA LEU A 36 2.39 13.35 8.26
C LEU A 36 1.03 13.88 7.81
N SER A 37 0.02 13.86 8.67
CA SER A 37 -1.30 14.41 8.33
C SER A 37 -1.25 15.92 8.09
N THR A 38 -0.46 16.68 8.86
CA THR A 38 -0.30 18.13 8.64
C THR A 38 0.45 18.48 7.36
N MET A 39 1.29 17.58 6.84
CA MET A 39 1.94 17.75 5.53
C MET A 39 0.93 17.83 4.38
N TYR A 40 -0.30 17.34 4.58
CA TYR A 40 -1.33 17.35 3.54
C TYR A 40 -1.63 18.75 3.01
N ASP A 41 -1.53 19.77 3.85
CA ASP A 41 -1.87 21.14 3.51
C ASP A 41 -0.71 21.93 2.88
N ASP A 42 0.50 21.35 2.80
CA ASP A 42 1.65 21.96 2.13
C ASP A 42 1.70 21.57 0.63
N PRO A 43 1.28 22.46 -0.30
CA PRO A 43 1.23 22.12 -1.72
C PRO A 43 2.60 21.89 -2.36
N GLN A 44 3.69 22.35 -1.73
CA GLN A 44 5.04 22.22 -2.30
C GLN A 44 5.56 20.78 -2.24
N LEU A 45 4.99 19.97 -1.36
CA LEU A 45 5.38 18.56 -1.20
C LEU A 45 4.85 17.65 -2.31
N TYR A 46 3.88 18.11 -3.10
CA TYR A 46 3.12 17.23 -3.99
C TYR A 46 3.29 17.61 -5.47
N ARG A 47 3.45 16.56 -6.29
CA ARG A 47 3.46 16.69 -7.74
C ARG A 47 2.06 16.73 -8.37
N ASN A 48 1.09 16.14 -7.69
CA ASN A 48 -0.28 16.05 -8.20
C ASN A 48 -1.29 15.81 -7.08
N THR A 49 -2.47 16.40 -7.25
CA THR A 49 -3.63 16.21 -6.39
C THR A 49 -4.76 15.61 -7.22
N ILE A 50 -5.31 14.51 -6.78
CA ILE A 50 -6.36 13.76 -7.47
C ILE A 50 -7.65 13.82 -6.65
N ASN A 51 -8.68 14.40 -7.22
CA ASN A 51 -10.05 14.28 -6.73
C ASN A 51 -10.66 12.98 -7.30
N MET A 52 -10.99 12.03 -6.44
CA MET A 52 -11.42 10.68 -6.83
C MET A 52 -12.73 10.67 -7.62
N GLN A 53 -13.65 11.59 -7.33
CA GLN A 53 -14.95 11.68 -7.99
C GLN A 53 -14.83 11.95 -9.49
N ARG A 54 -13.84 12.75 -9.89
CA ARG A 54 -13.60 13.08 -11.31
C ARG A 54 -13.24 11.86 -12.14
N TYR A 55 -12.66 10.85 -11.53
CA TYR A 55 -12.18 9.63 -12.19
C TYR A 55 -13.03 8.40 -11.86
N ARG A 56 -14.12 8.57 -11.10
CA ARG A 56 -14.99 7.46 -10.62
C ARG A 56 -14.24 6.44 -9.75
N PHE A 57 -13.20 6.88 -9.03
CA PHE A 57 -12.44 6.04 -8.10
C PHE A 57 -13.09 5.92 -6.72
N GLY A 58 -14.05 6.79 -6.43
CA GLY A 58 -14.73 6.91 -5.16
C GLY A 58 -15.01 8.37 -4.81
N GLN A 59 -15.03 8.68 -3.53
CA GLN A 59 -15.18 10.04 -3.00
C GLN A 59 -14.06 10.32 -2.01
N GLY A 60 -13.27 11.35 -2.26
CA GLY A 60 -12.12 11.75 -1.48
C GLY A 60 -11.04 12.37 -2.34
N GLU A 61 -9.92 12.66 -1.73
CA GLU A 61 -8.77 13.26 -2.38
C GLU A 61 -7.49 12.56 -1.94
N TYR A 62 -6.54 12.44 -2.85
CA TYR A 62 -5.18 12.05 -2.50
C TYR A 62 -4.15 12.86 -3.25
N LYS A 63 -2.96 12.98 -2.63
CA LYS A 63 -1.85 13.77 -3.15
C LYS A 63 -0.61 12.92 -3.26
N TYR A 64 -0.06 12.81 -4.47
CA TYR A 64 1.23 12.16 -4.69
C TYR A 64 2.36 13.10 -4.31
N PHE A 65 3.28 12.63 -3.48
CA PHE A 65 4.49 13.38 -3.17
C PHE A 65 5.33 13.64 -4.42
N ASN A 66 6.13 14.71 -4.35
CA ASN A 66 7.16 15.01 -5.32
C ASN A 66 8.52 14.49 -4.83
N TYR A 67 9.50 14.37 -5.71
CA TYR A 67 10.89 14.20 -5.29
C TYR A 67 11.53 15.57 -4.98
N PRO A 68 12.41 15.67 -3.93
CA PRO A 68 12.73 14.60 -2.99
C PRO A 68 11.55 14.28 -2.06
N LEU A 69 11.37 13.01 -1.71
CA LEU A 69 10.36 12.60 -0.73
C LEU A 69 10.69 13.17 0.66
N PRO A 70 9.68 13.45 1.51
CA PRO A 70 9.92 13.73 2.92
C PRO A 70 10.76 12.61 3.55
N PRO A 71 11.76 12.93 4.41
CA PRO A 71 12.71 11.94 4.92
C PRO A 71 12.05 10.72 5.58
N LEU A 72 10.97 10.93 6.33
CA LEU A 72 10.23 9.84 6.97
C LEU A 72 9.57 8.92 5.94
N VAL A 73 9.00 9.47 4.86
CA VAL A 73 8.37 8.69 3.77
C VAL A 73 9.42 7.89 3.01
N GLN A 74 10.57 8.51 2.71
CA GLN A 74 11.69 7.84 2.04
C GLN A 74 12.23 6.69 2.90
N SER A 75 12.47 6.92 4.18
CA SER A 75 12.97 5.90 5.11
C SER A 75 12.02 4.71 5.22
N MET A 76 10.70 4.94 5.28
CA MET A 76 9.72 3.85 5.30
C MET A 76 9.70 3.08 3.98
N ARG A 77 9.81 3.76 2.85
CA ARG A 77 9.86 3.14 1.53
C ARG A 77 11.05 2.16 1.42
N GLU A 78 12.21 2.57 1.88
CA GLU A 78 13.42 1.73 1.89
C GLU A 78 13.33 0.60 2.93
N MET A 79 12.86 0.92 4.14
CA MET A 79 12.73 -0.02 5.25
C MET A 79 11.84 -1.22 4.91
N PHE A 80 10.71 -0.98 4.26
CA PHE A 80 9.79 -2.06 3.90
C PHE A 80 10.21 -2.81 2.64
N TYR A 81 10.85 -2.13 1.68
CA TYR A 81 11.22 -2.76 0.41
C TYR A 81 12.19 -3.93 0.57
N THR A 82 13.28 -3.73 1.29
CA THR A 82 14.37 -4.70 1.38
C THR A 82 13.92 -6.09 1.88
N PRO A 83 13.19 -6.24 3.00
CA PRO A 83 12.71 -7.54 3.41
C PRO A 83 11.62 -8.10 2.47
N LEU A 84 10.80 -7.24 1.86
CA LEU A 84 9.75 -7.68 0.95
C LEU A 84 10.28 -8.12 -0.41
N SER A 85 11.45 -7.64 -0.88
CA SER A 85 12.02 -8.02 -2.17
C SER A 85 12.35 -9.52 -2.25
N GLY A 86 12.82 -10.12 -1.15
CA GLY A 86 13.07 -11.55 -1.07
C GLY A 86 11.78 -12.37 -1.23
N LEU A 87 10.71 -12.00 -0.53
CA LEU A 87 9.40 -12.65 -0.67
C LEU A 87 8.82 -12.44 -2.06
N ALA A 88 8.98 -11.24 -2.63
CA ALA A 88 8.54 -10.95 -4.00
C ALA A 88 9.19 -11.88 -5.02
N ASN A 89 10.49 -12.12 -4.91
CA ASN A 89 11.22 -13.05 -5.78
C ASN A 89 10.73 -14.50 -5.61
N THR A 90 10.51 -14.96 -4.38
CA THR A 90 9.92 -16.28 -4.10
C THR A 90 8.54 -16.43 -4.76
N TRP A 91 7.72 -15.38 -4.75
CA TRP A 91 6.42 -15.39 -5.43
C TRP A 91 6.55 -15.48 -6.95
N MET A 92 7.48 -14.71 -7.53
CA MET A 92 7.72 -14.72 -8.98
C MET A 92 8.24 -16.09 -9.44
N GLU A 93 9.15 -16.69 -8.69
CA GLU A 93 9.66 -18.05 -8.94
C GLU A 93 8.55 -19.10 -8.86
N SER A 94 7.72 -19.07 -7.79
CA SER A 94 6.57 -19.95 -7.63
C SER A 94 5.59 -19.89 -8.80
N LEU A 95 5.43 -18.70 -9.38
CA LEU A 95 4.58 -18.44 -10.55
C LEU A 95 5.30 -18.65 -11.88
N ARG A 96 6.56 -19.07 -11.88
CA ARG A 96 7.42 -19.33 -13.06
C ARG A 96 7.50 -18.11 -13.99
N THR A 97 7.64 -16.92 -13.42
CA THR A 97 7.87 -15.68 -14.18
C THR A 97 9.35 -15.37 -14.23
N ALA A 98 9.79 -14.64 -15.27
CA ALA A 98 11.17 -14.16 -15.40
C ALA A 98 11.40 -12.82 -14.66
N ILE A 99 10.47 -12.38 -13.83
CA ILE A 99 10.57 -11.11 -13.11
C ILE A 99 11.47 -11.32 -11.88
N TYR A 100 12.43 -10.42 -11.72
CA TYR A 100 13.33 -10.37 -10.58
C TYR A 100 13.41 -8.96 -10.00
N TYR A 101 13.29 -8.86 -8.68
CA TYR A 101 13.38 -7.61 -7.93
C TYR A 101 14.75 -7.54 -7.23
N PRO A 102 15.52 -6.46 -7.41
CA PRO A 102 16.79 -6.27 -6.74
C PRO A 102 16.60 -6.16 -5.22
N LYS A 103 17.67 -6.37 -4.47
CA LYS A 103 17.62 -6.34 -3.01
C LYS A 103 17.35 -4.93 -2.46
N TRP A 104 17.91 -3.90 -3.10
CA TRP A 104 17.84 -2.53 -2.63
C TRP A 104 16.83 -1.71 -3.43
N HIS A 105 16.15 -0.79 -2.74
CA HIS A 105 15.08 -0.01 -3.34
C HIS A 105 15.58 0.96 -4.42
N ASP A 106 16.76 1.56 -4.25
CA ASP A 106 17.38 2.45 -5.23
C ASP A 106 17.68 1.74 -6.57
N GLU A 107 18.12 0.49 -6.51
CA GLU A 107 18.30 -0.36 -7.71
C GLU A 107 16.95 -0.62 -8.40
N PHE A 108 15.89 -0.85 -7.62
CA PHE A 108 14.56 -1.04 -8.19
C PHE A 108 13.99 0.26 -8.81
N VAL A 109 14.21 1.40 -8.18
CA VAL A 109 13.86 2.70 -8.76
C VAL A 109 14.66 2.97 -10.04
N ALA A 110 15.92 2.53 -10.12
CA ALA A 110 16.70 2.61 -11.37
C ALA A 110 16.09 1.74 -12.47
N GLN A 111 15.57 0.54 -12.16
CA GLN A 111 14.81 -0.28 -13.12
C GLN A 111 13.53 0.43 -13.58
N CYS A 112 12.79 1.06 -12.67
CA CYS A 112 11.61 1.87 -13.01
C CYS A 112 11.98 2.99 -13.99
N LYS A 113 13.02 3.75 -13.69
CA LYS A 113 13.51 4.85 -14.55
C LYS A 113 13.93 4.37 -15.94
N ALA A 114 14.61 3.22 -16.04
CA ALA A 114 14.98 2.62 -17.32
C ALA A 114 13.76 2.23 -18.17
N ASN A 115 12.56 2.12 -17.56
CA ASN A 115 11.29 1.84 -18.21
C ASN A 115 10.37 3.07 -18.28
N ALA A 116 10.93 4.29 -18.23
CA ALA A 116 10.23 5.57 -18.28
C ALA A 116 9.24 5.80 -17.11
N GLN A 117 9.37 5.06 -16.01
CA GLN A 117 8.62 5.25 -14.78
C GLN A 117 9.46 6.11 -13.81
N THR A 118 9.23 7.42 -13.80
CA THR A 118 10.07 8.41 -13.10
C THR A 118 9.33 9.21 -12.04
N ARG A 119 7.99 9.05 -11.94
CA ARG A 119 7.16 9.83 -11.06
C ARG A 119 6.95 9.09 -9.73
N PRO A 120 7.31 9.68 -8.58
CA PRO A 120 7.12 9.02 -7.29
C PRO A 120 5.64 8.73 -7.01
N THR A 121 5.39 7.59 -6.40
CA THR A 121 4.04 7.08 -6.13
C THR A 121 3.61 7.08 -4.66
N PRO A 122 4.47 7.32 -3.65
CA PRO A 122 3.96 7.55 -2.30
C PRO A 122 2.97 8.70 -2.26
N LEU A 123 1.90 8.54 -1.45
CA LEU A 123 0.77 9.46 -1.45
C LEU A 123 0.13 9.57 -0.07
N ILE A 124 -0.48 10.70 0.24
CA ILE A 124 -1.40 10.84 1.36
C ILE A 124 -2.83 10.88 0.83
N LEU A 125 -3.69 10.07 1.45
CA LEU A 125 -5.11 9.97 1.16
C LEU A 125 -5.90 10.67 2.28
N ARG A 126 -6.92 11.42 1.89
CA ARG A 126 -7.85 12.11 2.78
C ARG A 126 -9.29 11.81 2.39
N TYR A 127 -10.06 11.35 3.37
CA TYR A 127 -11.49 11.07 3.23
C TYR A 127 -12.25 11.82 4.31
N GLU A 128 -13.25 12.59 3.92
CA GLU A 128 -14.24 13.20 4.80
C GLU A 128 -15.47 12.29 4.92
N ALA A 129 -16.45 12.68 5.73
CA ALA A 129 -17.73 11.98 5.80
C ALA A 129 -18.36 11.78 4.42
N GLY A 130 -18.82 10.58 4.13
CA GLY A 130 -19.25 10.13 2.80
C GLY A 130 -18.12 9.66 1.89
N GLY A 131 -16.86 9.81 2.31
CA GLY A 131 -15.68 9.44 1.52
C GLY A 131 -15.44 7.92 1.51
N TYR A 132 -15.05 7.40 0.35
CA TYR A 132 -14.71 5.98 0.15
C TYR A 132 -13.78 5.82 -1.05
N ASN A 133 -13.17 4.63 -1.19
CA ASN A 133 -12.43 4.27 -2.40
C ASN A 133 -12.90 2.92 -2.93
N THR A 134 -13.23 2.88 -4.23
CA THR A 134 -13.69 1.64 -4.89
C THR A 134 -12.59 0.59 -4.92
N LEU A 135 -12.97 -0.68 -5.04
CA LEU A 135 -12.02 -1.79 -5.12
C LEU A 135 -11.18 -1.71 -6.41
N HIS A 136 -9.88 -1.53 -6.27
CA HIS A 136 -8.93 -1.30 -7.36
C HIS A 136 -7.59 -2.03 -7.15
N GLN A 137 -6.68 -1.81 -8.07
CA GLN A 137 -5.29 -2.27 -8.06
C GLN A 137 -4.40 -1.10 -8.50
N ASP A 138 -3.26 -0.91 -7.84
CA ASP A 138 -2.33 0.17 -8.15
C ASP A 138 -1.24 -0.30 -9.12
N LEU A 139 -1.50 -0.12 -10.40
CA LEU A 139 -0.60 -0.48 -11.50
C LEU A 139 -0.33 0.76 -12.35
N TYR A 140 0.89 1.32 -12.26
CA TYR A 140 1.25 2.62 -12.83
C TYR A 140 2.29 2.56 -13.94
N GLY A 141 2.40 1.43 -14.62
CA GLY A 141 3.35 1.19 -15.71
C GLY A 141 3.64 -0.28 -15.94
N ASN A 142 4.68 -0.56 -16.72
CA ASN A 142 5.09 -1.93 -17.07
C ASN A 142 5.79 -2.65 -15.90
N ILE A 143 6.49 -1.88 -15.06
CA ILE A 143 7.18 -2.37 -13.86
C ILE A 143 6.28 -2.11 -12.66
N PHE A 144 6.02 -3.13 -11.85
CA PHE A 144 5.32 -3.00 -10.58
C PHE A 144 5.97 -3.89 -9.52
N PHE A 145 5.80 -3.53 -8.25
CA PHE A 145 6.18 -4.36 -7.11
C PHE A 145 4.94 -5.06 -6.55
N PRO A 146 4.99 -6.35 -6.16
CA PRO A 146 3.79 -7.10 -5.79
C PRO A 146 3.20 -6.73 -4.43
N PHE A 147 3.86 -5.88 -3.66
CA PHE A 147 3.40 -5.42 -2.37
C PHE A 147 3.34 -3.89 -2.30
N GLN A 148 2.51 -3.39 -1.41
CA GLN A 148 2.44 -1.99 -1.01
C GLN A 148 2.06 -1.90 0.47
N VAL A 149 2.20 -0.72 1.06
CA VAL A 149 1.95 -0.49 2.47
C VAL A 149 0.97 0.67 2.63
N LEU A 150 -0.06 0.47 3.44
CA LEU A 150 -0.91 1.53 3.94
C LEU A 150 -0.59 1.76 5.41
N ILE A 151 -0.32 3.01 5.82
CA ILE A 151 -0.17 3.38 7.22
C ILE A 151 -1.35 4.26 7.62
N VAL A 152 -2.05 3.88 8.70
CA VAL A 152 -3.20 4.60 9.22
C VAL A 152 -2.71 5.79 10.02
N LEU A 153 -3.06 7.01 9.60
CA LEU A 153 -2.63 8.24 10.27
C LEU A 153 -3.67 8.79 11.25
N SER A 154 -4.95 8.47 11.07
CA SER A 154 -6.06 8.92 11.91
C SER A 154 -6.51 7.84 12.89
N GLN A 155 -6.98 8.25 14.05
CA GLN A 155 -7.49 7.35 15.09
C GLN A 155 -8.99 7.10 14.91
N VAL A 156 -9.36 5.83 14.64
CA VAL A 156 -10.75 5.42 14.56
C VAL A 156 -11.48 5.65 15.89
N GLY A 157 -12.72 6.11 15.82
CA GLY A 157 -13.55 6.45 16.99
C GLY A 157 -13.27 7.82 17.61
N LYS A 158 -12.15 8.47 17.22
CA LYS A 158 -11.80 9.84 17.64
C LYS A 158 -11.80 10.81 16.45
N ASP A 159 -10.99 10.53 15.42
CA ASP A 159 -10.83 11.40 14.27
C ASP A 159 -11.84 11.09 13.17
N HIS A 160 -12.28 9.83 13.09
CA HIS A 160 -13.29 9.36 12.13
C HIS A 160 -14.02 8.11 12.61
N ARG A 161 -15.13 7.78 11.92
CA ARG A 161 -15.86 6.52 12.00
C ARG A 161 -16.05 5.93 10.62
N GLY A 162 -16.16 4.60 10.50
CA GLY A 162 -16.13 3.92 9.21
C GLY A 162 -14.75 3.97 8.56
N GLY A 163 -14.67 3.86 7.25
CA GLY A 163 -13.41 3.93 6.49
C GLY A 163 -12.51 2.72 6.72
N GLU A 164 -13.10 1.54 6.87
CA GLU A 164 -12.36 0.28 6.99
C GLU A 164 -11.55 0.00 5.73
N PHE A 165 -10.39 -0.62 5.90
CA PHE A 165 -9.60 -1.11 4.79
C PHE A 165 -10.17 -2.45 4.32
N VAL A 166 -10.62 -2.49 3.09
CA VAL A 166 -11.27 -3.65 2.47
C VAL A 166 -10.33 -4.29 1.47
N LEU A 167 -10.10 -5.59 1.61
CA LEU A 167 -9.39 -6.41 0.64
C LEU A 167 -10.37 -7.44 0.05
N THR A 168 -10.23 -7.74 -1.23
CA THR A 168 -10.90 -8.88 -1.85
C THR A 168 -9.88 -9.83 -2.45
N SER A 169 -10.13 -11.12 -2.31
CA SER A 169 -9.36 -12.20 -2.93
C SER A 169 -10.27 -13.04 -3.79
N GLN A 170 -9.88 -13.24 -5.04
CA GLN A 170 -10.62 -14.07 -5.99
C GLN A 170 -9.71 -15.12 -6.60
N VAL A 171 -9.98 -16.38 -6.34
CA VAL A 171 -9.36 -17.50 -7.06
C VAL A 171 -10.12 -17.74 -8.37
N PRO A 172 -9.48 -18.33 -9.41
CA PRO A 172 -10.14 -18.60 -10.67
C PRO A 172 -11.43 -19.40 -10.50
N ARG A 173 -12.51 -18.95 -11.15
CA ARG A 173 -13.85 -19.58 -11.16
C ARG A 173 -14.58 -19.58 -9.82
N ALA A 174 -14.17 -18.76 -8.85
CA ALA A 174 -14.86 -18.61 -7.58
C ALA A 174 -15.37 -17.16 -7.38
N GLN A 175 -16.27 -17.00 -6.43
CA GLN A 175 -16.69 -15.69 -5.96
C GLN A 175 -15.56 -15.01 -5.18
N SER A 176 -15.58 -13.68 -5.13
CA SER A 176 -14.63 -12.89 -4.34
C SER A 176 -14.91 -13.04 -2.85
N LYS A 177 -13.85 -13.29 -2.06
CA LYS A 177 -13.91 -13.26 -0.61
C LYS A 177 -13.43 -11.90 -0.12
N ALA A 178 -14.26 -11.19 0.63
CA ALA A 178 -13.88 -9.94 1.28
C ALA A 178 -13.21 -10.18 2.63
N GLN A 179 -12.28 -9.28 2.98
CA GLN A 179 -11.66 -9.15 4.29
C GLN A 179 -11.71 -7.66 4.67
N VAL A 180 -12.20 -7.38 5.85
CA VAL A 180 -12.38 -6.02 6.36
C VAL A 180 -11.46 -5.84 7.56
N LEU A 181 -10.61 -4.83 7.49
CA LEU A 181 -9.61 -4.53 8.50
C LEU A 181 -9.82 -3.12 9.05
N GLN A 182 -9.68 -2.98 10.36
CA GLN A 182 -9.72 -1.68 11.04
C GLN A 182 -8.44 -1.53 11.88
N PRO A 183 -7.29 -1.31 11.24
CA PRO A 183 -6.04 -1.15 11.97
C PRO A 183 -6.04 0.16 12.75
N SER A 184 -5.36 0.15 13.91
CA SER A 184 -5.20 1.34 14.76
C SER A 184 -4.29 2.39 14.12
N GLN A 185 -4.35 3.62 14.63
CA GLN A 185 -3.42 4.70 14.26
C GLN A 185 -1.96 4.25 14.43
N GLY A 186 -1.12 4.56 13.46
CA GLY A 186 0.30 4.18 13.44
C GLY A 186 0.55 2.75 12.96
N ALA A 187 -0.48 1.91 12.80
CA ALA A 187 -0.32 0.57 12.23
C ALA A 187 -0.08 0.63 10.73
N ALA A 188 0.76 -0.29 10.24
CA ALA A 188 0.98 -0.54 8.83
C ALA A 188 0.23 -1.81 8.39
N VAL A 189 -0.46 -1.74 7.26
CA VAL A 189 -1.00 -2.88 6.53
C VAL A 189 -0.15 -3.10 5.30
N ILE A 190 0.61 -4.19 5.26
CA ILE A 190 1.29 -4.63 4.04
C ILE A 190 0.31 -5.54 3.29
N PHE A 191 0.12 -5.30 2.01
CA PHE A 191 -0.82 -6.08 1.20
C PHE A 191 -0.39 -6.18 -0.25
N THR A 192 -1.03 -7.07 -1.00
CA THR A 192 -0.66 -7.31 -2.39
C THR A 192 -1.18 -6.22 -3.31
N THR A 193 -0.37 -5.83 -4.29
CA THR A 193 -0.76 -4.84 -5.30
C THR A 193 -1.89 -5.37 -6.20
N ASN A 194 -1.78 -6.62 -6.68
CA ASN A 194 -2.75 -7.15 -7.65
C ASN A 194 -3.04 -8.64 -7.54
N PHE A 195 -2.10 -9.47 -7.08
CA PHE A 195 -2.32 -10.91 -6.92
C PHE A 195 -1.41 -11.48 -5.83
N ARG A 196 -1.73 -12.70 -5.40
CA ARG A 196 -0.83 -13.57 -4.65
C ARG A 196 -0.76 -14.96 -5.26
N PRO A 197 0.36 -15.70 -5.13
CA PRO A 197 0.42 -17.10 -5.51
C PRO A 197 -0.39 -17.95 -4.52
N VAL A 198 -1.16 -18.86 -5.04
CA VAL A 198 -1.91 -19.86 -4.27
C VAL A 198 -1.52 -21.24 -4.75
N LYS A 199 -1.17 -22.13 -3.82
CA LYS A 199 -0.82 -23.50 -4.14
C LYS A 199 -2.08 -24.29 -4.54
N GLY A 200 -2.07 -24.86 -5.71
CA GLY A 200 -3.09 -25.78 -6.22
C GLY A 200 -2.53 -27.21 -6.39
N SER A 201 -3.34 -28.10 -6.92
CA SER A 201 -2.94 -29.51 -7.17
C SER A 201 -1.83 -29.67 -8.23
N ARG A 202 -1.70 -28.69 -9.15
CA ARG A 202 -0.74 -28.75 -10.28
C ARG A 202 0.33 -27.65 -10.21
N GLY A 203 0.57 -27.05 -9.04
CA GLY A 203 1.49 -25.93 -8.86
C GLY A 203 0.78 -24.67 -8.36
N PHE A 204 1.40 -23.51 -8.56
CA PHE A 204 0.84 -22.23 -8.11
C PHE A 204 0.04 -21.54 -9.21
N TYR A 205 -1.02 -20.83 -8.80
CA TYR A 205 -1.81 -19.95 -9.65
C TYR A 205 -1.98 -18.57 -8.97
N LYS A 206 -2.37 -17.56 -9.74
CA LYS A 206 -2.62 -16.20 -9.24
C LYS A 206 -4.04 -16.11 -8.68
N ALA A 207 -4.19 -15.78 -7.41
CA ALA A 207 -5.44 -15.25 -6.87
C ALA A 207 -5.43 -13.74 -7.02
N THR A 208 -6.42 -13.20 -7.72
CA THR A 208 -6.55 -11.74 -7.92
C THR A 208 -6.92 -11.08 -6.60
N MET A 209 -6.21 -10.00 -6.29
CA MET A 209 -6.48 -9.20 -5.10
C MET A 209 -6.86 -7.78 -5.53
N LYS A 210 -7.82 -7.18 -4.84
CA LYS A 210 -8.18 -5.76 -4.94
C LYS A 210 -8.29 -5.19 -3.55
N HIS A 211 -8.13 -3.88 -3.42
CA HIS A 211 -8.31 -3.19 -2.16
C HIS A 211 -9.12 -1.90 -2.36
N GLY A 212 -9.64 -1.40 -1.26
CA GLY A 212 -10.41 -0.15 -1.22
C GLY A 212 -10.66 0.28 0.22
N ILE A 213 -11.39 1.37 0.36
CA ILE A 213 -11.81 1.92 1.66
C ILE A 213 -13.33 1.97 1.67
N SER A 214 -13.94 1.44 2.73
CA SER A 214 -15.39 1.59 2.99
C SER A 214 -15.73 3.05 3.27
N GLU A 215 -16.99 3.39 3.27
CA GLU A 215 -17.45 4.76 3.53
C GLU A 215 -17.03 5.24 4.93
N VAL A 216 -16.43 6.42 4.99
CA VAL A 216 -16.22 7.18 6.22
C VAL A 216 -17.56 7.79 6.61
N SER A 217 -18.13 7.35 7.72
CA SER A 217 -19.47 7.82 8.14
C SER A 217 -19.44 9.14 8.89
N ASP A 218 -18.28 9.50 9.49
CA ASP A 218 -18.10 10.74 10.26
C ASP A 218 -16.61 11.10 10.37
N GLY A 219 -16.31 12.40 10.47
CA GLY A 219 -14.95 12.91 10.69
C GLY A 219 -14.06 12.91 9.44
N ILE A 220 -12.74 12.88 9.68
CA ILE A 220 -11.72 12.91 8.61
C ILE A 220 -10.72 11.78 8.81
N ARG A 221 -10.54 10.97 7.78
CA ARG A 221 -9.58 9.87 7.76
C ARG A 221 -8.38 10.19 6.88
N TYR A 222 -7.18 10.15 7.46
CA TYR A 222 -5.91 10.23 6.74
C TYR A 222 -5.20 8.88 6.72
N ALA A 223 -4.53 8.59 5.62
CA ALA A 223 -3.63 7.45 5.48
C ALA A 223 -2.46 7.78 4.56
N LEU A 224 -1.30 7.16 4.81
CA LEU A 224 -0.13 7.22 3.93
C LEU A 224 -0.07 5.92 3.13
N GLY A 225 -0.06 6.02 1.81
CA GLY A 225 0.22 4.91 0.89
C GLY A 225 1.69 4.91 0.48
N ILE A 226 2.35 3.77 0.63
CA ILE A 226 3.73 3.56 0.17
C ILE A 226 3.69 2.51 -0.93
N ILE A 227 3.85 2.98 -2.16
CA ILE A 227 4.01 2.17 -3.34
C ILE A 227 5.49 2.22 -3.72
N PHE A 228 6.05 1.07 -4.07
CA PHE A 228 7.51 0.94 -4.24
C PHE A 228 7.99 1.26 -5.65
N HIS A 229 7.17 1.02 -6.67
CA HIS A 229 7.48 1.39 -8.05
C HIS A 229 7.06 2.83 -8.34
N ASP A 230 7.79 3.49 -9.21
CA ASP A 230 7.41 4.79 -9.73
C ASP A 230 6.42 4.65 -10.89
N ALA A 231 5.68 5.72 -11.20
CA ALA A 231 4.73 5.79 -12.31
C ALA A 231 5.38 6.31 -13.59
N ALA A 232 4.78 5.98 -14.72
CA ALA A 232 5.12 6.50 -16.04
C ALA A 232 4.70 7.97 -16.22
#